data_e42c3b6ce2ed972ef3ee133f08c30c39
#
_entry.id   e42c3b6ce2ed972ef3ee133f08c30c39
#
_cell.length_a   1.000
_cell.length_b   1.000
_cell.length_c   1.000
_cell.angle_alpha   90.00
_cell.angle_beta   90.00
_cell.angle_gamma   90.00
#
_symmetry.space_group_name_H-M   'P 1'
#
loop_
_entity.id
_entity.type
_entity.pdbx_description
1 polymer ?
#
loop_
_entity_poly.entity_id
_entity_poly.type
_entity_poly.pdbx_seq_one_letter_code
_entity_poly.pdbx_strand_id
1 'polypeptide(L)'
;MDKKIWGVLLAALVMAIAPGISGAADKAEGKTAPAITASFAAPEITPGATWKIYLKASDPDGDMRYIVATVKQAGAGVYPVSFTRIREENRKELSGYVYLNTLSGSNYSSLLYYWLTLTIWVQDRAGNFSNPVEVPLTFGSRVEAQAAPPAGDYKDQDLGPIMVLLRAISARNELGTFGITP
;
A
#
# COMPACT_ATOMS: atom_id res chain seq x y z
N MET A 1 -60.11 43.65 -58.17
CA MET A 1 -60.30 43.44 -56.70
C MET A 1 -59.16 42.55 -56.24
N ASP A 2 -58.09 43.18 -55.76
CA ASP A 2 -56.82 42.57 -55.48
C ASP A 2 -56.67 42.24 -54.02
N LYS A 3 -56.38 40.98 -53.64
CA LYS A 3 -56.02 40.57 -52.30
C LYS A 3 -54.55 40.20 -52.30
N LYS A 4 -53.74 41.09 -51.76
CA LYS A 4 -52.33 40.85 -51.44
C LYS A 4 -52.22 39.89 -50.25
N ILE A 5 -51.55 38.78 -50.47
CA ILE A 5 -51.20 37.84 -49.42
C ILE A 5 -49.73 38.07 -49.05
N TRP A 6 -49.50 38.54 -47.81
CA TRP A 6 -48.18 38.69 -47.23
C TRP A 6 -47.69 37.34 -46.72
N GLY A 7 -46.62 36.83 -47.38
CA GLY A 7 -45.91 35.67 -46.93
C GLY A 7 -44.89 36.06 -45.85
N VAL A 8 -45.09 35.54 -44.65
CA VAL A 8 -44.11 35.65 -43.55
C VAL A 8 -43.07 34.54 -43.70
N LEU A 9 -41.82 34.93 -44.03
CA LEU A 9 -40.66 34.04 -44.03
C LEU A 9 -40.24 33.79 -42.60
N LEU A 10 -40.49 32.57 -42.11
CA LEU A 10 -39.98 32.08 -40.83
C LEU A 10 -38.58 31.51 -41.08
N ALA A 11 -37.54 32.25 -40.71
CA ALA A 11 -36.16 31.76 -40.71
C ALA A 11 -35.96 30.82 -39.51
N ALA A 12 -35.89 29.54 -39.75
CA ALA A 12 -35.53 28.55 -38.72
C ALA A 12 -34.01 28.59 -38.53
N LEU A 13 -33.61 29.12 -37.38
CA LEU A 13 -32.21 29.07 -36.91
C LEU A 13 -31.91 27.66 -36.39
N VAL A 14 -31.25 26.84 -37.18
CA VAL A 14 -30.73 25.52 -36.75
C VAL A 14 -29.51 25.75 -35.91
N MET A 15 -29.65 25.65 -34.58
CA MET A 15 -28.56 25.65 -33.63
C MET A 15 -27.89 24.27 -33.67
N ALA A 16 -26.74 24.16 -34.31
CA ALA A 16 -25.90 22.95 -34.31
C ALA A 16 -25.33 22.78 -32.90
N ILE A 17 -25.87 21.84 -32.13
CA ILE A 17 -25.30 21.38 -30.88
C ILE A 17 -24.11 20.49 -31.25
N ALA A 18 -22.88 20.98 -31.07
CA ALA A 18 -21.68 20.17 -31.15
C ALA A 18 -21.70 19.15 -29.99
N PRO A 19 -21.50 17.84 -30.26
CA PRO A 19 -21.34 16.90 -29.19
C PRO A 19 -20.04 17.22 -28.46
N GLY A 20 -20.18 17.64 -27.19
CA GLY A 20 -19.07 17.78 -26.27
C GLY A 20 -18.34 16.44 -26.18
N ILE A 21 -17.06 16.43 -26.51
CA ILE A 21 -16.16 15.30 -26.26
C ILE A 21 -16.00 15.23 -24.76
N SER A 22 -16.91 14.50 -24.09
CA SER A 22 -16.66 14.00 -22.75
C SER A 22 -15.53 13.00 -22.87
N GLY A 23 -14.31 13.44 -22.54
CA GLY A 23 -13.21 12.54 -22.26
C GLY A 23 -13.58 11.70 -21.05
N ALA A 24 -14.34 10.63 -21.28
CA ALA A 24 -14.41 9.53 -20.34
C ALA A 24 -12.98 8.98 -20.27
N ALA A 25 -12.29 9.20 -19.15
CA ALA A 25 -11.14 8.39 -18.80
C ALA A 25 -11.61 6.94 -18.96
N ASP A 26 -11.02 6.20 -19.88
CA ASP A 26 -11.21 4.76 -20.04
C ASP A 26 -10.90 4.11 -18.70
N LYS A 27 -11.92 3.92 -17.90
CA LYS A 27 -11.91 2.99 -16.80
C LYS A 27 -11.80 1.64 -17.49
N ALA A 28 -10.62 1.01 -17.39
CA ALA A 28 -10.38 -0.30 -17.97
C ALA A 28 -11.55 -1.22 -17.58
N GLU A 29 -12.43 -1.47 -18.53
CA GLU A 29 -13.63 -2.27 -18.31
C GLU A 29 -13.18 -3.66 -17.87
N GLY A 30 -13.64 -4.07 -16.70
CA GLY A 30 -13.81 -5.48 -16.36
C GLY A 30 -12.69 -6.14 -15.59
N LYS A 31 -11.69 -5.44 -15.04
CA LYS A 31 -10.70 -6.10 -14.17
C LYS A 31 -11.07 -5.97 -12.69
N THR A 32 -11.14 -7.13 -12.03
CA THR A 32 -11.45 -7.25 -10.61
C THR A 32 -10.22 -6.91 -9.78
N ALA A 33 -10.37 -6.06 -8.76
CA ALA A 33 -9.26 -5.78 -7.85
C ALA A 33 -8.83 -7.05 -7.10
N PRO A 34 -7.53 -7.24 -6.84
CA PRO A 34 -7.06 -8.34 -6.01
C PRO A 34 -7.57 -8.21 -4.58
N ALA A 35 -7.59 -9.32 -3.84
CA ALA A 35 -8.00 -9.34 -2.44
C ALA A 35 -6.95 -10.04 -1.57
N ILE A 36 -6.55 -9.41 -0.46
CA ILE A 36 -5.79 -10.09 0.59
C ILE A 36 -6.81 -10.86 1.44
N THR A 37 -6.68 -12.18 1.47
CA THR A 37 -7.63 -13.10 2.13
C THR A 37 -7.18 -13.50 3.53
N ALA A 38 -5.87 -13.47 3.81
CA ALA A 38 -5.32 -13.73 5.12
C ALA A 38 -3.94 -13.07 5.28
N SER A 39 -3.61 -12.75 6.52
CA SER A 39 -2.29 -12.24 6.90
C SER A 39 -1.92 -12.71 8.30
N PHE A 40 -0.62 -12.85 8.54
CA PHE A 40 -0.06 -13.14 9.85
C PHE A 40 1.33 -12.51 9.97
N ALA A 41 1.62 -11.90 11.12
CA ALA A 41 2.97 -11.50 11.49
C ALA A 41 3.13 -11.56 13.00
N ALA A 42 4.35 -11.79 13.45
CA ALA A 42 4.66 -11.69 14.88
C ALA A 42 4.45 -10.24 15.36
N PRO A 43 3.70 -10.01 16.45
CA PRO A 43 3.44 -8.65 16.95
C PRO A 43 4.66 -8.05 17.66
N GLU A 44 5.64 -8.88 18.01
CA GLU A 44 6.86 -8.47 18.69
C GLU A 44 8.07 -9.25 18.18
N ILE A 45 9.20 -8.54 18.00
CA ILE A 45 10.49 -9.14 17.62
C ILE A 45 11.63 -8.45 18.35
N THR A 46 12.81 -9.09 18.36
CA THR A 46 14.05 -8.45 18.84
C THR A 46 14.55 -7.44 17.79
N PRO A 47 15.04 -6.26 18.20
CA PRO A 47 15.68 -5.31 17.29
C PRO A 47 16.81 -5.97 16.50
N GLY A 48 16.86 -5.71 15.21
CA GLY A 48 17.83 -6.32 14.28
C GLY A 48 17.39 -7.65 13.67
N ALA A 49 16.32 -8.25 14.16
CA ALA A 49 15.75 -9.44 13.55
C ALA A 49 15.04 -9.11 12.22
N THR A 50 14.94 -10.11 11.35
CA THR A 50 14.12 -10.03 10.14
C THR A 50 12.67 -10.32 10.50
N TRP A 51 11.78 -9.35 10.26
CA TRP A 51 10.35 -9.51 10.48
C TRP A 51 9.68 -10.10 9.25
N LYS A 52 9.09 -11.30 9.39
CA LYS A 52 8.33 -11.96 8.32
C LYS A 52 6.85 -11.63 8.45
N ILE A 53 6.24 -11.24 7.35
CA ILE A 53 4.81 -10.95 7.22
C ILE A 53 4.24 -11.91 6.19
N TYR A 54 3.48 -12.89 6.64
CA TYR A 54 2.82 -13.89 5.80
C TYR A 54 1.54 -13.32 5.22
N LEU A 55 1.30 -13.61 3.94
CA LEU A 55 0.16 -13.13 3.17
C LEU A 55 -0.44 -14.25 2.34
N LYS A 56 -1.77 -14.24 2.24
CA LYS A 56 -2.52 -14.90 1.17
C LYS A 56 -3.30 -13.84 0.41
N ALA A 57 -3.25 -13.90 -0.90
CA ALA A 57 -4.02 -13.03 -1.76
C ALA A 57 -4.49 -13.79 -3.00
N SER A 58 -5.61 -13.36 -3.56
CA SER A 58 -6.14 -13.91 -4.79
C SER A 58 -6.59 -12.80 -5.73
N ASP A 59 -6.56 -13.11 -7.02
CA ASP A 59 -6.98 -12.23 -8.08
C ASP A 59 -7.62 -13.09 -9.18
N PRO A 60 -8.93 -12.94 -9.43
CA PRO A 60 -9.62 -13.70 -10.47
C PRO A 60 -8.99 -13.56 -11.85
N ASP A 61 -8.48 -12.37 -12.18
CA ASP A 61 -7.89 -12.04 -13.47
C ASP A 61 -6.45 -12.57 -13.61
N GLY A 62 -5.82 -12.94 -12.50
CA GLY A 62 -4.48 -13.51 -12.47
C GLY A 62 -3.38 -12.54 -12.89
N ASP A 63 -3.55 -11.26 -12.58
CA ASP A 63 -2.60 -10.23 -13.02
C ASP A 63 -2.02 -9.38 -11.87
N MET A 64 -2.04 -9.90 -10.63
CA MET A 64 -1.31 -9.28 -9.51
C MET A 64 0.11 -8.93 -9.91
N ARG A 65 0.54 -7.71 -9.60
CA ARG A 65 1.82 -7.17 -10.07
C ARG A 65 2.80 -6.86 -8.96
N TYR A 66 2.32 -6.17 -7.92
CA TYR A 66 3.14 -5.72 -6.81
C TYR A 66 2.49 -5.98 -5.46
N ILE A 67 3.30 -6.33 -4.47
CA ILE A 67 3.00 -6.11 -3.07
C ILE A 67 3.50 -4.71 -2.76
N VAL A 68 2.61 -3.84 -2.33
CA VAL A 68 2.88 -2.43 -2.00
C VAL A 68 2.84 -2.27 -0.50
N ALA A 69 3.86 -1.66 0.07
CA ALA A 69 3.98 -1.52 1.51
C ALA A 69 4.41 -0.12 1.93
N THR A 70 3.84 0.38 3.01
CA THR A 70 4.29 1.59 3.71
C THR A 70 4.58 1.26 5.15
N VAL A 71 5.62 1.85 5.72
CA VAL A 71 5.98 1.73 7.13
C VAL A 71 5.84 3.09 7.78
N LYS A 72 5.09 3.14 8.88
CA LYS A 72 5.02 4.30 9.78
C LYS A 72 5.76 3.96 11.05
N GLN A 73 6.75 4.75 11.41
CA GLN A 73 7.54 4.58 12.64
C GLN A 73 7.27 5.76 13.58
N ALA A 74 6.98 5.46 14.85
CA ALA A 74 6.86 6.50 15.87
C ALA A 74 8.16 7.32 15.92
N GLY A 75 8.05 8.66 15.91
CA GLY A 75 9.18 9.58 15.94
C GLY A 75 9.94 9.77 14.62
N ALA A 76 9.74 8.91 13.60
CA ALA A 76 10.37 9.05 12.27
C ALA A 76 9.39 9.40 11.14
N GLY A 77 8.08 9.21 11.37
CA GLY A 77 7.04 9.45 10.36
C GLY A 77 6.81 8.26 9.43
N VAL A 78 6.43 8.54 8.19
CA VAL A 78 6.14 7.54 7.15
C VAL A 78 7.31 7.42 6.20
N TYR A 79 7.72 6.20 5.92
CA TYR A 79 8.78 5.89 4.97
C TYR A 79 8.25 5.91 3.52
N PRO A 80 9.15 6.05 2.53
CA PRO A 80 8.79 5.89 1.12
C PRO A 80 8.11 4.54 0.87
N VAL A 81 7.20 4.52 -0.09
CA VAL A 81 6.47 3.31 -0.50
C VAL A 81 7.43 2.28 -1.06
N SER A 82 7.33 1.04 -0.60
CA SER A 82 8.06 -0.11 -1.12
C SER A 82 7.20 -0.90 -2.10
N PHE A 83 7.80 -1.32 -3.20
CA PHE A 83 7.17 -2.17 -4.21
C PHE A 83 7.95 -3.48 -4.33
N THR A 84 7.33 -4.60 -3.97
CA THR A 84 7.88 -5.94 -4.16
C THR A 84 7.17 -6.59 -5.34
N ARG A 85 7.93 -6.97 -6.40
CA ARG A 85 7.35 -7.53 -7.62
C ARG A 85 6.86 -8.95 -7.40
N ILE A 86 5.62 -9.23 -7.78
CA ILE A 86 5.02 -10.56 -7.73
C ILE A 86 5.47 -11.36 -8.96
N ARG A 87 5.99 -12.58 -8.74
CA ARG A 87 6.40 -13.51 -9.80
C ARG A 87 5.17 -14.05 -10.53
N GLU A 88 5.36 -14.51 -11.78
CA GLU A 88 4.26 -14.94 -12.65
C GLU A 88 3.41 -16.04 -12.03
N GLU A 89 4.04 -17.02 -11.42
CA GLU A 89 3.39 -18.15 -10.77
C GLU A 89 2.48 -17.77 -9.60
N ASN A 90 2.67 -16.58 -9.03
CA ASN A 90 1.92 -16.08 -7.86
C ASN A 90 0.89 -15.01 -8.23
N ARG A 91 0.66 -14.72 -9.52
CA ARG A 91 -0.22 -13.60 -9.93
C ARG A 91 -1.70 -13.87 -9.76
N LYS A 92 -2.13 -15.13 -9.71
CA LYS A 92 -3.51 -15.52 -9.49
C LYS A 92 -3.79 -15.87 -8.04
N GLU A 93 -2.88 -16.63 -7.45
CA GLU A 93 -2.94 -17.09 -6.06
C GLU A 93 -1.56 -16.87 -5.44
N LEU A 94 -1.51 -16.09 -4.37
CA LEU A 94 -0.30 -15.77 -3.65
C LEU A 94 -0.39 -16.34 -2.24
N SER A 95 0.65 -17.08 -1.83
CA SER A 95 0.83 -17.53 -0.46
C SER A 95 2.31 -17.57 -0.14
N GLY A 96 2.74 -16.83 0.88
CA GLY A 96 4.14 -16.72 1.27
C GLY A 96 4.37 -15.57 2.23
N TYR A 97 5.62 -15.15 2.39
CA TYR A 97 5.96 -14.02 3.23
C TYR A 97 6.78 -12.95 2.48
N VAL A 98 6.52 -11.69 2.78
CA VAL A 98 7.45 -10.59 2.60
C VAL A 98 8.19 -10.34 3.90
N TYR A 99 9.33 -9.67 3.84
CA TYR A 99 10.10 -9.42 5.05
C TYR A 99 10.67 -8.01 5.13
N LEU A 100 10.74 -7.50 6.35
CA LEU A 100 11.39 -6.24 6.69
C LEU A 100 12.62 -6.52 7.55
N ASN A 101 13.79 -6.08 7.09
CA ASN A 101 14.99 -6.08 7.90
C ASN A 101 14.95 -4.92 8.88
N THR A 102 14.97 -5.23 10.17
CA THR A 102 14.96 -4.20 11.21
C THR A 102 16.37 -3.79 11.65
N LEU A 103 17.40 -4.23 10.92
CA LEU A 103 18.76 -3.72 11.04
C LEU A 103 18.77 -2.22 10.73
N SER A 104 18.87 -1.40 11.78
CA SER A 104 19.23 0.00 11.61
C SER A 104 20.70 0.19 11.97
N GLY A 105 21.42 0.98 11.18
CA GLY A 105 22.84 1.21 11.45
C GLY A 105 23.06 1.68 12.89
N SER A 106 23.96 1.03 13.58
CA SER A 106 24.69 1.39 14.80
C SER A 106 24.04 1.34 16.19
N ASN A 107 22.71 1.39 16.39
CA ASN A 107 22.15 1.33 17.76
C ASN A 107 20.82 0.57 17.83
N TYR A 108 20.87 -0.76 17.99
CA TYR A 108 19.69 -1.61 18.19
C TYR A 108 18.84 -1.23 19.41
N SER A 109 19.47 -0.75 20.48
CA SER A 109 18.79 -0.37 21.72
C SER A 109 17.82 0.81 21.54
N SER A 110 18.03 1.66 20.54
CA SER A 110 17.16 2.79 20.28
C SER A 110 15.79 2.38 19.68
N LEU A 111 15.66 1.17 19.13
CA LEU A 111 14.40 0.65 18.60
C LEU A 111 13.47 0.08 19.68
N LEU A 112 13.98 -0.25 20.86
CA LEU A 112 13.21 -0.89 21.95
C LEU A 112 11.99 -0.10 22.43
N TYR A 113 11.96 1.19 22.19
CA TYR A 113 10.89 2.08 22.65
C TYR A 113 9.97 2.56 21.55
N TYR A 114 10.17 2.05 20.32
CA TYR A 114 9.40 2.47 19.16
C TYR A 114 8.53 1.34 18.62
N TRP A 115 7.36 1.72 18.18
CA TRP A 115 6.46 0.83 17.47
C TRP A 115 6.40 1.24 16.00
N LEU A 116 6.15 0.25 15.17
CA LEU A 116 5.92 0.41 13.74
C LEU A 116 4.49 0.02 13.42
N THR A 117 3.94 0.63 12.38
CA THR A 117 2.76 0.10 11.68
C THR A 117 3.15 -0.10 10.23
N LEU A 118 3.00 -1.31 9.76
CA LEU A 118 3.16 -1.67 8.36
C LEU A 118 1.77 -1.77 7.75
N THR A 119 1.54 -1.06 6.63
CA THR A 119 0.33 -1.20 5.83
C THR A 119 0.69 -1.82 4.49
N ILE A 120 0.00 -2.88 4.10
CA ILE A 120 0.26 -3.66 2.89
C ILE A 120 -0.98 -3.69 2.01
N TRP A 121 -0.76 -3.60 0.70
CA TRP A 121 -1.74 -3.83 -0.36
C TRP A 121 -1.14 -4.76 -1.41
N VAL A 122 -2.01 -5.37 -2.21
CA VAL A 122 -1.63 -5.98 -3.49
C VAL A 122 -2.17 -5.10 -4.60
N GLN A 123 -1.35 -4.84 -5.61
CA GLN A 123 -1.73 -4.08 -6.79
C GLN A 123 -1.67 -4.97 -8.03
N ASP A 124 -2.69 -4.89 -8.89
CA ASP A 124 -2.74 -5.56 -10.18
C ASP A 124 -2.07 -4.75 -11.30
N ARG A 125 -2.13 -5.25 -12.53
CA ARG A 125 -1.59 -4.55 -13.71
C ARG A 125 -2.45 -3.37 -14.17
N ALA A 126 -3.75 -3.38 -13.83
CA ALA A 126 -4.66 -2.29 -14.15
C ALA A 126 -4.53 -1.12 -13.15
N GLY A 127 -3.77 -1.31 -12.05
CA GLY A 127 -3.55 -0.31 -11.02
C GLY A 127 -4.56 -0.36 -9.88
N ASN A 128 -5.45 -1.37 -9.85
CA ASN A 128 -6.37 -1.56 -8.74
C ASN A 128 -5.63 -2.09 -7.51
N PHE A 129 -6.07 -1.68 -6.33
CA PHE A 129 -5.51 -2.11 -5.05
C PHE A 129 -6.48 -3.03 -4.32
N SER A 130 -5.92 -4.00 -3.60
CA SER A 130 -6.66 -4.82 -2.64
C SER A 130 -7.12 -3.99 -1.43
N ASN A 131 -7.94 -4.62 -0.57
CA ASN A 131 -8.09 -4.16 0.81
C ASN A 131 -6.72 -4.03 1.48
N PRO A 132 -6.51 -2.96 2.31
CA PRO A 132 -5.29 -2.82 3.12
C PRO A 132 -5.26 -3.83 4.26
N VAL A 133 -4.05 -4.22 4.64
CA VAL A 133 -3.77 -4.96 5.88
C VAL A 133 -2.80 -4.13 6.71
N GLU A 134 -3.19 -3.81 7.93
CA GLU A 134 -2.34 -3.10 8.88
C GLU A 134 -1.80 -4.07 9.92
N VAL A 135 -0.48 -4.06 10.09
CA VAL A 135 0.24 -4.95 11.01
C VAL A 135 1.09 -4.12 11.95
N PRO A 136 0.75 -4.07 13.24
CA PRO A 136 1.58 -3.41 14.24
C PRO A 136 2.77 -4.28 14.63
N LEU A 137 3.89 -3.63 14.96
CA LEU A 137 5.10 -4.27 15.48
C LEU A 137 5.64 -3.48 16.65
N THR A 138 6.01 -4.19 17.70
CA THR A 138 6.79 -3.68 18.84
C THR A 138 8.15 -4.38 18.92
N PHE A 139 9.10 -3.77 19.61
CA PHE A 139 10.42 -4.35 19.81
C PHE A 139 10.63 -4.73 21.27
N GLY A 140 10.87 -6.02 21.51
CA GLY A 140 11.19 -6.56 22.84
C GLY A 140 12.67 -6.86 23.00
N SER A 141 13.18 -6.72 24.23
CA SER A 141 14.59 -7.01 24.55
C SER A 141 14.93 -8.49 24.65
N ARG A 142 13.92 -9.35 24.84
CA ARG A 142 14.05 -10.79 25.08
C ARG A 142 12.94 -11.57 24.39
N VAL A 143 12.87 -11.49 23.08
CA VAL A 143 11.97 -12.35 22.30
C VAL A 143 12.76 -13.62 21.97
N GLU A 144 12.46 -14.74 22.62
CA GLU A 144 13.19 -16.01 22.43
C GLU A 144 13.01 -16.55 21.02
N ALA A 145 11.80 -16.44 20.47
CA ALA A 145 11.49 -16.80 19.08
C ALA A 145 10.39 -15.92 18.52
N GLN A 146 10.49 -15.60 17.24
CA GLN A 146 9.40 -14.94 16.54
C GLN A 146 8.19 -15.87 16.44
N ALA A 147 6.98 -15.38 16.77
CA ALA A 147 5.77 -16.17 16.61
C ALA A 147 5.66 -16.68 15.18
N ALA A 148 5.41 -17.98 15.04
CA ALA A 148 5.21 -18.63 13.75
C ALA A 148 3.73 -18.59 13.35
N PRO A 149 3.42 -18.56 12.04
CA PRO A 149 2.05 -18.67 11.58
C PRO A 149 1.46 -20.04 11.92
N PRO A 150 0.12 -20.18 12.00
CA PRO A 150 -0.52 -21.47 12.16
C PRO A 150 -0.04 -22.48 11.12
N ALA A 151 0.22 -23.71 11.57
CA ALA A 151 0.77 -24.75 10.70
C ALA A 151 -0.18 -25.05 9.52
N GLY A 152 0.37 -25.07 8.31
CA GLY A 152 -0.37 -25.35 7.08
C GLY A 152 -1.17 -24.21 6.47
N ASP A 153 -1.26 -23.07 7.18
CA ASP A 153 -2.02 -21.92 6.65
C ASP A 153 -1.28 -21.16 5.56
N TYR A 154 0.03 -21.06 5.65
CA TYR A 154 0.85 -20.30 4.71
C TYR A 154 1.98 -21.16 4.14
N LYS A 155 2.36 -20.88 2.88
CA LYS A 155 3.58 -21.45 2.31
C LYS A 155 4.80 -20.72 2.89
N ASP A 156 5.87 -21.44 3.19
CA ASP A 156 7.16 -20.84 3.54
C ASP A 156 7.91 -20.43 2.27
N GLN A 157 7.28 -19.55 1.48
CA GLN A 157 7.78 -19.01 0.23
C GLN A 157 8.20 -17.56 0.43
N ASP A 158 9.45 -17.25 0.10
CA ASP A 158 9.96 -15.88 0.07
C ASP A 158 9.39 -15.13 -1.15
N LEU A 159 8.60 -14.10 -0.90
CA LEU A 159 8.01 -13.23 -1.91
C LEU A 159 8.88 -12.00 -2.19
N GLY A 160 9.81 -11.69 -1.30
CA GLY A 160 10.76 -10.60 -1.42
C GLY A 160 10.79 -9.60 -0.26
N PRO A 161 11.76 -8.68 -0.27
CA PRO A 161 11.94 -7.71 0.80
C PRO A 161 10.97 -6.53 0.69
N ILE A 162 10.65 -5.95 1.85
CA ILE A 162 10.14 -4.59 1.98
C ILE A 162 11.36 -3.67 2.04
N MET A 163 11.54 -2.83 1.01
CA MET A 163 12.73 -1.99 0.81
C MET A 163 12.63 -0.69 1.62
N VAL A 164 12.70 -0.84 2.94
CA VAL A 164 12.70 0.28 3.90
C VAL A 164 13.89 0.11 4.84
N LEU A 165 14.66 1.19 5.00
CA LEU A 165 15.73 1.27 5.99
C LEU A 165 15.23 2.06 7.19
N LEU A 166 15.02 1.38 8.32
CA LEU A 166 14.56 1.99 9.55
C LEU A 166 15.61 2.97 10.11
N ARG A 167 15.16 4.09 10.65
CA ARG A 167 16.02 5.07 11.30
C ARG A 167 16.14 4.79 12.78
N ALA A 168 17.36 4.83 13.30
CA ALA A 168 17.58 4.97 14.73
C ALA A 168 17.17 6.39 15.13
N ILE A 169 16.18 6.52 16.00
CA ILE A 169 15.75 7.82 16.51
C ILE A 169 16.51 8.05 17.80
N SER A 170 17.37 9.06 17.86
CA SER A 170 17.96 9.46 19.13
C SER A 170 16.96 10.34 19.88
N ALA A 171 16.74 10.04 21.15
CA ALA A 171 15.85 10.80 22.06
C ALA A 171 16.23 12.30 22.20
N ARG A 172 17.33 12.72 21.56
CA ARG A 172 17.86 14.08 21.68
C ARG A 172 17.06 15.13 20.89
N ASN A 173 16.17 14.75 20.00
CA ASN A 173 15.43 15.69 19.14
C ASN A 173 14.09 16.16 19.72
N GLU A 174 13.62 15.63 20.85
CA GLU A 174 12.39 16.09 21.49
C GLU A 174 12.60 17.19 22.55
N LEU A 175 13.83 17.46 22.93
CA LEU A 175 14.18 18.60 23.79
C LEU A 175 14.65 19.80 22.95
N GLY A 176 14.01 20.03 21.81
CA GLY A 176 14.19 21.22 21.00
C GLY A 176 13.67 22.43 21.73
N THR A 177 14.58 23.17 22.35
CA THR A 177 14.53 24.62 22.53
C THR A 177 13.32 25.19 23.28
N PHE A 178 13.18 24.90 24.57
CA PHE A 178 12.71 25.95 25.46
C PHE A 178 13.90 26.84 25.82
N GLY A 179 14.25 27.76 24.91
CA GLY A 179 15.15 28.85 25.20
C GLY A 179 14.50 29.75 26.24
N ILE A 180 14.87 29.56 27.49
CA ILE A 180 14.73 30.62 28.48
C ILE A 180 15.97 31.50 28.29
N THR A 181 15.81 32.61 27.60
CA THR A 181 16.76 33.72 27.66
C THR A 181 16.49 34.49 28.94
N PRO A 182 17.52 34.88 29.70
CA PRO A 182 17.41 35.65 30.95
C PRO A 182 16.96 37.08 30.70
#